data_865abe2bbeb4b735ecbf89eebff2ef8d
#
_entry.id   865abe2bbeb4b735ecbf89eebff2ef8d
#
_cell.length_a   1.000
_cell.length_b   1.000
_cell.length_c   1.000
_cell.angle_alpha   90.00
_cell.angle_beta   90.00
_cell.angle_gamma   90.00
#
_symmetry.space_group_name_H-M   'P 1'
#
loop_
_entity.id
_entity.type
_entity.pdbx_description
1 polymer ?
#
loop_
_entity_poly.entity_id
_entity_poly.type
_entity_poly.pdbx_seq_one_letter_code
_entity_poly.pdbx_strand_id
1 'polypeptide(L)'
;MTKSVYIVAVESSADHVGAGLIKSIKKKSSAIKLLGVGGPFMETEGVISRVDITDLAIVGFVEALKSYPKIMISIKSTVNDILFTSPDLVVLIDSWGFMIRVAKKLKKSGYKGKIVKYIAPQVWAMRRKRSKVLSRYTDHLLSIHDFESHYFETNGLSVTYVGNPVFDVKNIFQKKDTAYKNLGISPSDKVLAVFFGSRSSEI
;
A
#
# COMPACT_ATOMS: atom_id res chain seq x y z
N MET A 1 -7.20 27.40 -1.81
CA MET A 1 -5.96 26.61 -2.01
C MET A 1 -6.33 25.25 -2.56
N THR A 2 -5.65 24.78 -3.60
CA THR A 2 -5.84 23.43 -4.15
C THR A 2 -5.34 22.41 -3.15
N LYS A 3 -6.20 21.48 -2.72
CA LYS A 3 -5.82 20.38 -1.83
C LYS A 3 -4.85 19.43 -2.53
N SER A 4 -3.92 18.88 -1.80
CA SER A 4 -2.88 17.99 -2.32
C SER A 4 -2.79 16.69 -1.51
N VAL A 5 -2.64 15.57 -2.22
CA VAL A 5 -2.51 14.23 -1.64
C VAL A 5 -1.24 13.59 -2.16
N TYR A 6 -0.41 13.09 -1.25
CA TYR A 6 0.81 12.36 -1.57
C TYR A 6 0.64 10.88 -1.22
N ILE A 7 0.79 10.01 -2.21
CA ILE A 7 0.55 8.55 -2.07
C ILE A 7 1.90 7.84 -2.12
N VAL A 8 2.15 6.94 -1.17
CA VAL A 8 3.39 6.12 -1.11
C VAL A 8 3.04 4.65 -1.21
N ALA A 9 3.55 4.00 -2.26
CA ALA A 9 3.40 2.57 -2.53
C ALA A 9 4.73 2.02 -3.06
N VAL A 10 5.39 1.14 -2.31
CA VAL A 10 6.76 0.67 -2.63
C VAL A 10 6.84 -0.79 -3.07
N GLU A 11 5.72 -1.47 -3.14
CA GLU A 11 5.60 -2.85 -3.65
C GLU A 11 4.56 -2.90 -4.75
N SER A 12 4.69 -3.82 -5.71
CA SER A 12 3.79 -3.91 -6.88
C SER A 12 2.32 -4.06 -6.48
N SER A 13 2.02 -4.84 -5.45
CA SER A 13 0.65 -4.97 -4.91
C SER A 13 0.11 -3.64 -4.35
N ALA A 14 0.94 -2.90 -3.63
CA ALA A 14 0.60 -1.60 -3.08
C ALA A 14 0.43 -0.53 -4.18
N ASP A 15 1.25 -0.60 -5.23
CA ASP A 15 1.18 0.27 -6.41
C ASP A 15 -0.15 0.10 -7.15
N HIS A 16 -0.61 -1.14 -7.32
CA HIS A 16 -1.92 -1.43 -7.90
C HIS A 16 -3.07 -0.84 -7.08
N VAL A 17 -3.00 -0.98 -5.75
CA VAL A 17 -3.98 -0.36 -4.82
C VAL A 17 -3.91 1.16 -4.91
N GLY A 18 -2.71 1.73 -5.00
CA GLY A 18 -2.47 3.17 -5.17
C GLY A 18 -3.11 3.71 -6.44
N ALA A 19 -2.96 3.00 -7.56
CA ALA A 19 -3.60 3.36 -8.82
C ALA A 19 -5.13 3.38 -8.71
N GLY A 20 -5.72 2.38 -8.07
CA GLY A 20 -7.17 2.34 -7.78
C GLY A 20 -7.64 3.53 -6.94
N LEU A 21 -6.87 3.90 -5.92
CA LEU A 21 -7.13 5.06 -5.07
C LEU A 21 -7.05 6.37 -5.88
N ILE A 22 -6.01 6.56 -6.69
CA ILE A 22 -5.84 7.72 -7.58
C ILE A 22 -7.04 7.88 -8.51
N LYS A 23 -7.43 6.79 -9.17
CA LYS A 23 -8.59 6.77 -10.06
C LYS A 23 -9.89 7.16 -9.35
N SER A 24 -10.07 6.69 -8.14
CA SER A 24 -11.25 7.00 -7.31
C SER A 24 -11.26 8.46 -6.86
N ILE A 25 -10.11 9.03 -6.49
CA ILE A 25 -9.98 10.45 -6.14
C ILE A 25 -10.30 11.33 -7.34
N LYS A 26 -9.72 11.03 -8.52
CA LYS A 26 -9.95 11.79 -9.76
C LYS A 26 -11.43 11.82 -10.17
N LYS A 27 -12.13 10.70 -9.99
CA LYS A 27 -13.58 10.63 -10.24
C LYS A 27 -14.40 11.55 -9.33
N LYS A 28 -13.95 11.75 -8.09
CA LYS A 28 -14.66 12.59 -7.11
C LYS A 28 -14.28 14.07 -7.22
N SER A 29 -13.04 14.37 -7.57
CA SER A 29 -12.55 15.74 -7.68
C SER A 29 -11.30 15.80 -8.57
N SER A 30 -11.40 16.51 -9.67
CA SER A 30 -10.26 16.80 -10.56
C SER A 30 -9.36 17.92 -10.02
N ALA A 31 -9.81 18.66 -9.01
CA ALA A 31 -9.07 19.80 -8.44
C ALA A 31 -7.98 19.37 -7.43
N ILE A 32 -7.92 18.09 -7.04
CA ILE A 32 -6.93 17.59 -6.08
C ILE A 32 -5.61 17.34 -6.81
N LYS A 33 -4.54 17.97 -6.32
CA LYS A 33 -3.18 17.70 -6.80
C LYS A 33 -2.70 16.36 -6.24
N LEU A 34 -2.37 15.41 -7.13
CA LEU A 34 -1.88 14.08 -6.76
C LEU A 34 -0.37 14.01 -7.00
N LEU A 35 0.36 13.56 -6.00
CA LEU A 35 1.80 13.35 -5.99
C LEU A 35 2.09 11.99 -5.36
N GLY A 36 3.29 11.46 -5.55
CA GLY A 36 3.60 10.21 -4.84
C GLY A 36 4.91 9.55 -5.24
N VAL A 37 5.12 8.43 -4.58
CA VAL A 37 6.13 7.43 -4.84
C VAL A 37 5.39 6.13 -5.10
N GLY A 38 5.53 5.59 -6.29
CA GLY A 38 4.86 4.36 -6.73
C GLY A 38 5.55 3.78 -7.97
N GLY A 39 4.97 2.74 -8.51
CA GLY A 39 5.44 2.05 -9.68
C GLY A 39 4.59 2.33 -10.93
N PRO A 40 4.68 1.42 -11.93
CA PRO A 40 4.03 1.62 -13.22
C PRO A 40 2.50 1.77 -13.17
N PHE A 41 1.82 1.15 -12.20
CA PHE A 41 0.36 1.26 -12.09
C PHE A 41 -0.07 2.67 -11.67
N MET A 42 0.60 3.29 -10.71
CA MET A 42 0.32 4.69 -10.33
C MET A 42 0.74 5.66 -11.44
N GLU A 43 1.80 5.33 -12.20
CA GLU A 43 2.26 6.12 -13.34
C GLU A 43 1.21 6.15 -14.46
N THR A 44 0.56 5.02 -14.78
CA THR A 44 -0.56 4.99 -15.75
C THR A 44 -1.73 5.87 -15.35
N GLU A 45 -1.90 6.11 -14.04
CA GLU A 45 -2.87 7.05 -13.49
C GLU A 45 -2.30 8.48 -13.34
N GLY A 46 -1.13 8.78 -13.92
CA GLY A 46 -0.54 10.11 -14.01
C GLY A 46 0.19 10.59 -12.75
N VAL A 47 0.54 9.69 -11.84
CA VAL A 47 1.40 9.99 -10.68
C VAL A 47 2.78 9.42 -10.93
N ILE A 48 3.68 10.23 -11.46
CA ILE A 48 5.07 9.84 -11.75
C ILE A 48 5.85 9.87 -10.43
N SER A 49 6.53 8.76 -10.14
CA SER A 49 7.36 8.65 -8.94
C SER A 49 8.55 9.60 -9.00
N ARG A 50 8.72 10.38 -7.93
CA ARG A 50 9.85 11.32 -7.76
C ARG A 50 11.03 10.69 -7.03
N VAL A 51 10.86 9.48 -6.56
CA VAL A 51 11.88 8.70 -5.84
C VAL A 51 11.99 7.34 -6.50
N ASP A 52 13.19 6.93 -6.81
CA ASP A 52 13.45 5.59 -7.34
C ASP A 52 13.23 4.53 -6.24
N ILE A 53 12.34 3.59 -6.53
CA ILE A 53 11.99 2.46 -5.66
C ILE A 53 12.24 1.10 -6.33
N THR A 54 12.85 1.08 -7.50
CA THR A 54 13.06 -0.13 -8.30
C THR A 54 13.78 -1.23 -7.51
N ASP A 55 14.76 -0.85 -6.71
CA ASP A 55 15.52 -1.77 -5.85
C ASP A 55 14.72 -2.33 -4.66
N LEU A 56 13.54 -1.75 -4.32
CA LEU A 56 12.74 -2.17 -3.16
C LEU A 56 11.85 -3.37 -3.46
N ALA A 57 11.49 -3.58 -4.74
CA ALA A 57 10.59 -4.65 -5.18
C ALA A 57 11.24 -6.04 -5.19
N ILE A 58 12.58 -6.13 -5.09
CA ILE A 58 13.37 -7.35 -5.35
C ILE A 58 13.78 -8.09 -4.07
N VAL A 59 13.42 -7.60 -2.89
CA VAL A 59 14.07 -8.00 -1.64
C VAL A 59 13.51 -9.29 -1.02
N GLY A 60 14.21 -10.40 -1.18
CA GLY A 60 14.13 -11.60 -0.35
C GLY A 60 14.73 -11.40 1.04
N PHE A 61 14.47 -12.33 1.99
CA PHE A 61 14.86 -12.16 3.41
C PHE A 61 16.38 -11.98 3.64
N VAL A 62 17.21 -12.67 2.86
CA VAL A 62 18.69 -12.57 2.95
C VAL A 62 19.20 -11.32 2.23
N GLU A 63 18.58 -10.93 1.14
CA GLU A 63 18.88 -9.72 0.38
C GLU A 63 18.43 -8.45 1.11
N ALA A 64 17.40 -8.56 1.98
CA ALA A 64 16.92 -7.45 2.81
C ALA A 64 18.02 -6.85 3.70
N LEU A 65 18.96 -7.66 4.18
CA LEU A 65 20.08 -7.18 5.01
C LEU A 65 21.08 -6.39 4.17
N LYS A 66 21.40 -6.86 2.96
CA LYS A 66 22.30 -6.16 2.01
C LYS A 66 21.66 -4.89 1.45
N SER A 67 20.34 -4.89 1.27
CA SER A 67 19.57 -3.76 0.75
C SER A 67 19.16 -2.72 1.80
N TYR A 68 19.41 -2.99 3.10
CA TYR A 68 19.02 -2.10 4.19
C TYR A 68 19.50 -0.64 4.01
N PRO A 69 20.77 -0.36 3.61
CA PRO A 69 21.21 1.02 3.36
C PRO A 69 20.39 1.70 2.24
N LYS A 70 20.11 0.98 1.15
CA LYS A 70 19.30 1.50 0.04
C LYS A 70 17.88 1.81 0.49
N ILE A 71 17.25 0.91 1.26
CA ILE A 71 15.92 1.15 1.86
C ILE A 71 15.92 2.42 2.72
N MET A 72 16.96 2.63 3.52
CA MET A 72 17.05 3.82 4.36
C MET A 72 17.25 5.12 3.56
N ILE A 73 17.97 5.05 2.43
CA ILE A 73 18.11 6.15 1.48
C ILE A 73 16.75 6.48 0.86
N SER A 74 16.03 5.47 0.35
CA SER A 74 14.70 5.66 -0.26
C SER A 74 13.70 6.23 0.75
N ILE A 75 13.72 5.77 2.02
CA ILE A 75 12.91 6.37 3.09
C ILE A 75 13.26 7.84 3.29
N LYS A 76 14.57 8.19 3.32
CA LYS A 76 15.02 9.58 3.49
C LYS A 76 14.58 10.45 2.31
N SER A 77 14.74 9.96 1.08
CA SER A 77 14.33 10.66 -0.13
C SER A 77 12.82 10.88 -0.18
N THR A 78 12.02 9.86 0.15
CA THR A 78 10.56 9.97 0.25
C THR A 78 10.14 11.01 1.28
N VAL A 79 10.74 11.01 2.47
CA VAL A 79 10.44 12.00 3.52
C VAL A 79 10.82 13.40 3.06
N ASN A 80 11.98 13.58 2.44
CA ASN A 80 12.42 14.88 1.95
C ASN A 80 11.48 15.42 0.85
N ASP A 81 11.03 14.57 -0.08
CA ASP A 81 10.10 14.98 -1.13
C ASP A 81 8.72 15.35 -0.55
N ILE A 82 8.22 14.61 0.45
CA ILE A 82 6.98 14.95 1.17
C ILE A 82 7.13 16.30 1.88
N LEU A 83 8.23 16.54 2.57
CA LEU A 83 8.46 17.79 3.29
C LEU A 83 8.61 18.98 2.32
N PHE A 84 9.28 18.77 1.18
CA PHE A 84 9.44 19.76 0.12
C PHE A 84 8.11 20.12 -0.54
N THR A 85 7.30 19.13 -0.88
CA THR A 85 6.00 19.32 -1.53
C THR A 85 4.90 19.76 -0.56
N SER A 86 5.10 19.53 0.74
CA SER A 86 4.20 19.88 1.84
C SER A 86 2.71 19.60 1.57
N PRO A 87 2.33 18.35 1.24
CA PRO A 87 0.95 18.02 0.91
C PRO A 87 0.04 18.10 2.15
N ASP A 88 -1.27 18.30 1.93
CA ASP A 88 -2.26 18.31 3.01
C ASP A 88 -2.46 16.92 3.62
N LEU A 89 -2.30 15.88 2.80
CA LEU A 89 -2.53 14.48 3.17
C LEU A 89 -1.44 13.58 2.59
N VAL A 90 -0.90 12.70 3.43
CA VAL A 90 -0.02 11.60 3.01
C VAL A 90 -0.76 10.28 3.23
N VAL A 91 -0.83 9.44 2.20
CA VAL A 91 -1.38 8.08 2.26
C VAL A 91 -0.23 7.08 2.12
N LEU A 92 -0.06 6.25 3.13
CA LEU A 92 0.98 5.22 3.21
C LEU A 92 0.36 3.84 3.01
N ILE A 93 0.62 3.19 1.86
CA ILE A 93 -0.03 1.94 1.47
C ILE A 93 0.85 0.74 1.83
N ASP A 94 0.29 -0.22 2.59
CA ASP A 94 0.89 -1.49 2.98
C ASP A 94 2.33 -1.39 3.56
N SER A 95 3.26 -2.27 3.21
CA SER A 95 4.72 -2.26 3.49
C SER A 95 5.11 -1.71 4.87
N TRP A 96 4.69 -2.40 5.94
CA TRP A 96 4.87 -1.94 7.33
C TRP A 96 6.24 -1.33 7.63
N GLY A 97 7.31 -2.05 7.24
CA GLY A 97 8.68 -1.66 7.59
C GLY A 97 9.09 -0.30 7.03
N PHE A 98 8.72 -0.02 5.81
CA PHE A 98 9.00 1.24 5.12
C PHE A 98 8.07 2.34 5.65
N MET A 99 6.77 2.10 5.62
CA MET A 99 5.76 3.12 5.90
C MET A 99 5.81 3.65 7.32
N ILE A 100 6.05 2.79 8.32
CA ILE A 100 6.15 3.26 9.71
C ILE A 100 7.39 4.12 9.94
N ARG A 101 8.49 3.88 9.19
CA ARG A 101 9.69 4.72 9.28
C ARG A 101 9.46 6.08 8.61
N VAL A 102 8.75 6.12 7.48
CA VAL A 102 8.33 7.37 6.84
C VAL A 102 7.45 8.18 7.81
N ALA A 103 6.39 7.59 8.34
CA ALA A 103 5.49 8.25 9.30
C ALA A 103 6.23 8.81 10.52
N LYS A 104 7.12 8.02 11.13
CA LYS A 104 7.96 8.46 12.26
C LYS A 104 8.82 9.66 11.93
N LYS A 105 9.48 9.63 10.76
CA LYS A 105 10.35 10.74 10.33
C LYS A 105 9.53 11.99 10.05
N LEU A 106 8.39 11.89 9.38
CA LEU A 106 7.49 13.02 9.13
C LEU A 106 7.03 13.70 10.42
N LYS A 107 6.52 12.91 11.39
CA LYS A 107 6.11 13.45 12.71
C LYS A 107 7.28 14.11 13.45
N LYS A 108 8.47 13.50 13.43
CA LYS A 108 9.69 14.09 14.05
C LYS A 108 10.16 15.36 13.37
N SER A 109 9.97 15.49 12.05
CA SER A 109 10.31 16.70 11.28
C SER A 109 9.23 17.80 11.37
N GLY A 110 8.20 17.62 12.18
CA GLY A 110 7.15 18.62 12.38
C GLY A 110 6.16 18.75 11.22
N TYR A 111 6.03 17.73 10.37
CA TYR A 111 5.03 17.70 9.30
C TYR A 111 3.62 17.97 9.85
N LYS A 112 2.90 18.92 9.26
CA LYS A 112 1.60 19.41 9.74
C LYS A 112 0.39 18.79 9.06
N GLY A 113 0.57 18.20 7.88
CA GLY A 113 -0.50 17.50 7.17
C GLY A 113 -0.91 16.22 7.88
N LYS A 114 -2.00 15.62 7.41
CA LYS A 114 -2.50 14.36 7.94
C LYS A 114 -1.73 13.17 7.35
N ILE A 115 -1.54 12.13 8.14
CA ILE A 115 -0.92 10.88 7.72
C ILE A 115 -1.94 9.75 7.87
N VAL A 116 -2.34 9.16 6.75
CA VAL A 116 -3.27 8.03 6.69
C VAL A 116 -2.51 6.77 6.33
N LYS A 117 -2.75 5.70 7.06
CA LYS A 117 -2.30 4.36 6.69
C LYS A 117 -3.42 3.68 5.92
N TYR A 118 -3.12 3.12 4.76
CA TYR A 118 -4.03 2.26 4.02
C TYR A 118 -3.48 0.84 4.02
N ILE A 119 -4.30 -0.13 4.34
CA ILE A 119 -3.99 -1.54 4.66
C ILE A 119 -3.25 -1.66 6.00
N ALA A 120 -3.94 -2.22 6.97
CA ALA A 120 -3.43 -2.42 8.32
C ALA A 120 -2.30 -3.47 8.40
N PRO A 121 -1.36 -3.35 9.33
CA PRO A 121 -0.51 -4.48 9.67
C PRO A 121 -1.34 -5.56 10.36
N GLN A 122 -1.12 -6.84 10.03
CA GLN A 122 -1.87 -7.99 10.52
C GLN A 122 -1.62 -8.26 12.03
N VAL A 123 -2.06 -7.33 12.89
CA VAL A 123 -1.85 -7.39 14.34
C VAL A 123 -2.69 -8.47 15.03
N TRP A 124 -3.74 -8.91 14.37
CA TRP A 124 -4.59 -10.01 14.80
C TRP A 124 -3.87 -11.37 14.72
N ALA A 125 -2.95 -11.54 13.75
CA ALA A 125 -2.15 -12.75 13.60
C ALA A 125 -0.88 -12.71 14.46
N MET A 126 -0.16 -11.58 14.46
CA MET A 126 1.12 -11.44 15.17
C MET A 126 1.48 -9.98 15.44
N ARG A 127 2.43 -9.76 16.36
CA ARG A 127 3.04 -8.43 16.62
C ARG A 127 2.01 -7.36 17.02
N ARG A 128 1.10 -7.68 17.92
CA ARG A 128 0.03 -6.78 18.43
C ARG A 128 0.50 -5.37 18.80
N LYS A 129 1.74 -5.24 19.30
CA LYS A 129 2.33 -3.92 19.63
C LYS A 129 2.40 -2.94 18.46
N ARG A 130 2.26 -3.42 17.21
CA ARG A 130 2.25 -2.55 16.03
C ARG A 130 1.04 -1.62 15.99
N SER A 131 -0.11 -2.01 16.55
CA SER A 131 -1.29 -1.13 16.63
C SER A 131 -0.97 0.14 17.43
N LYS A 132 -0.37 0.01 18.62
CA LYS A 132 0.07 1.13 19.45
C LYS A 132 1.13 2.01 18.77
N VAL A 133 2.02 1.38 17.98
CA VAL A 133 3.03 2.15 17.22
C VAL A 133 2.36 2.92 16.09
N LEU A 134 1.41 2.32 15.39
CA LEU A 134 0.68 2.97 14.30
C LEU A 134 -0.10 4.19 14.80
N SER A 135 -0.88 4.03 15.88
CA SER A 135 -1.68 5.12 16.46
C SER A 135 -0.86 6.34 16.89
N ARG A 136 0.42 6.14 17.24
CA ARG A 136 1.31 7.25 17.61
C ARG A 136 1.77 8.10 16.42
N TYR A 137 1.86 7.49 15.22
CA TYR A 137 2.51 8.14 14.07
C TYR A 137 1.59 8.38 12.87
N THR A 138 0.34 7.93 12.94
CA THR A 138 -0.67 8.15 11.90
C THR A 138 -1.93 8.76 12.51
N ASP A 139 -2.69 9.46 11.69
CA ASP A 139 -3.90 10.16 12.14
C ASP A 139 -5.16 9.35 11.81
N HIS A 140 -5.09 8.39 10.87
CA HIS A 140 -6.21 7.56 10.47
C HIS A 140 -5.74 6.25 9.81
N LEU A 141 -6.58 5.23 9.87
CA LEU A 141 -6.38 3.94 9.21
C LEU A 141 -7.55 3.62 8.28
N LEU A 142 -7.24 3.30 7.02
CA LEU A 142 -8.17 2.67 6.08
C LEU A 142 -7.93 1.16 6.13
N SER A 143 -8.86 0.42 6.71
CA SER A 143 -8.78 -1.04 6.89
C SER A 143 -9.47 -1.76 5.74
N ILE A 144 -8.89 -2.88 5.29
CA ILE A 144 -9.47 -3.74 4.25
C ILE A 144 -10.24 -4.94 4.82
N HIS A 145 -10.23 -5.11 6.14
CA HIS A 145 -11.00 -6.12 6.85
C HIS A 145 -11.84 -5.46 7.95
N ASP A 146 -13.10 -5.84 8.07
CA ASP A 146 -14.06 -5.29 9.03
C ASP A 146 -13.70 -5.61 10.48
N PHE A 147 -13.16 -6.79 10.75
CA PHE A 147 -12.80 -7.26 12.08
C PHE A 147 -11.52 -6.61 12.66
N GLU A 148 -10.76 -5.83 11.87
CA GLU A 148 -9.48 -5.27 12.32
C GLU A 148 -9.64 -4.02 13.20
N SER A 149 -10.73 -3.28 13.07
CA SER A 149 -10.92 -1.94 13.66
C SER A 149 -10.61 -1.88 15.15
N HIS A 150 -11.13 -2.82 15.93
CA HIS A 150 -11.00 -2.81 17.39
C HIS A 150 -9.55 -2.90 17.88
N TYR A 151 -8.63 -3.54 17.12
CA TYR A 151 -7.21 -3.61 17.50
C TYR A 151 -6.50 -2.26 17.46
N PHE A 152 -7.02 -1.30 16.70
CA PHE A 152 -6.44 0.02 16.53
C PHE A 152 -7.19 1.09 17.32
N GLU A 153 -8.51 1.03 17.36
CA GLU A 153 -9.37 1.96 18.08
C GLU A 153 -9.11 1.92 19.59
N THR A 154 -8.83 0.75 20.15
CA THR A 154 -8.39 0.59 21.55
C THR A 154 -7.09 1.35 21.88
N ASN A 155 -6.32 1.72 20.86
CA ASN A 155 -5.12 2.56 20.98
C ASN A 155 -5.36 4.02 20.53
N GLY A 156 -6.63 4.43 20.34
CA GLY A 156 -7.02 5.78 19.98
C GLY A 156 -6.82 6.15 18.51
N LEU A 157 -6.61 5.17 17.61
CA LEU A 157 -6.53 5.43 16.17
C LEU A 157 -7.92 5.28 15.54
N SER A 158 -8.38 6.33 14.88
CA SER A 158 -9.61 6.28 14.09
C SER A 158 -9.45 5.37 12.88
N VAL A 159 -10.44 4.48 12.64
CA VAL A 159 -10.42 3.49 11.56
C VAL A 159 -11.66 3.63 10.68
N THR A 160 -11.49 3.47 9.39
CA THR A 160 -12.58 3.30 8.44
C THR A 160 -12.37 2.00 7.66
N TYR A 161 -13.33 1.10 7.72
CA TYR A 161 -13.37 -0.06 6.84
C TYR A 161 -13.75 0.39 5.43
N VAL A 162 -12.91 0.07 4.45
CA VAL A 162 -13.08 0.49 3.05
C VAL A 162 -13.28 -0.68 2.09
N GLY A 163 -13.28 -1.90 2.59
CA GLY A 163 -13.34 -3.11 1.78
C GLY A 163 -11.97 -3.51 1.19
N ASN A 164 -11.90 -4.73 0.70
CA ASN A 164 -10.68 -5.26 0.09
C ASN A 164 -10.68 -4.97 -1.42
N PRO A 165 -9.70 -4.19 -1.94
CA PRO A 165 -9.65 -3.81 -3.37
C PRO A 165 -9.55 -4.99 -4.33
N VAL A 166 -9.20 -6.18 -3.86
CA VAL A 166 -9.22 -7.41 -4.67
C VAL A 166 -10.62 -7.67 -5.24
N PHE A 167 -11.68 -7.32 -4.52
CA PHE A 167 -13.06 -7.52 -4.98
C PHE A 167 -13.53 -6.47 -6.00
N ASP A 168 -12.77 -5.41 -6.22
CA ASP A 168 -13.08 -4.38 -7.23
C ASP A 168 -12.68 -4.83 -8.65
N VAL A 169 -11.91 -5.90 -8.78
CA VAL A 169 -11.50 -6.44 -10.09
C VAL A 169 -12.70 -7.09 -10.75
N LYS A 170 -13.16 -6.49 -11.83
CA LYS A 170 -14.26 -7.03 -12.64
C LYS A 170 -13.91 -8.43 -13.15
N ASN A 171 -14.85 -9.37 -12.99
CA ASN A 171 -14.73 -10.76 -13.48
C ASN A 171 -13.74 -11.67 -12.72
N ILE A 172 -13.40 -11.38 -11.47
CA ILE A 172 -12.66 -12.32 -10.59
C ILE A 172 -13.41 -13.66 -10.51
N PHE A 173 -14.74 -13.63 -10.45
CA PHE A 173 -15.55 -14.84 -10.35
C PHE A 173 -16.12 -15.21 -11.74
N GLN A 174 -15.35 -15.96 -12.50
CA GLN A 174 -15.89 -16.61 -13.70
C GLN A 174 -16.75 -17.83 -13.33
N LYS A 175 -17.80 -18.10 -14.13
CA LYS A 175 -18.54 -19.35 -13.99
C LYS A 175 -17.58 -20.52 -14.23
N LYS A 176 -17.73 -21.59 -13.45
CA LYS A 176 -16.86 -22.76 -13.50
C LYS A 176 -16.66 -23.28 -14.93
N ASP A 177 -17.75 -23.42 -15.69
CA ASP A 177 -17.71 -23.92 -17.08
C ASP A 177 -16.90 -22.98 -18.02
N THR A 178 -16.99 -21.68 -17.82
CA THR A 178 -16.21 -20.70 -18.57
C THR A 178 -14.72 -20.82 -18.24
N ALA A 179 -14.38 -21.02 -16.96
CA ALA A 179 -13.00 -21.22 -16.53
C ALA A 179 -12.41 -22.51 -17.12
N TYR A 180 -13.15 -23.62 -17.05
CA TYR A 180 -12.73 -24.89 -17.66
C TYR A 180 -12.47 -24.75 -19.15
N LYS A 181 -13.38 -24.11 -19.89
CA LYS A 181 -13.24 -23.87 -21.32
C LYS A 181 -12.02 -23.01 -21.64
N ASN A 182 -11.79 -21.93 -20.87
CA ASN A 182 -10.66 -21.03 -21.09
C ASN A 182 -9.31 -21.70 -20.81
N LEU A 183 -9.27 -22.65 -19.86
CA LEU A 183 -8.08 -23.40 -19.50
C LEU A 183 -7.87 -24.66 -20.36
N GLY A 184 -8.83 -25.02 -21.25
CA GLY A 184 -8.76 -26.20 -22.08
C GLY A 184 -8.83 -27.52 -21.32
N ILE A 185 -9.49 -27.54 -20.15
CA ILE A 185 -9.62 -28.72 -19.28
C ILE A 185 -11.07 -29.21 -19.23
N SER A 186 -11.26 -30.51 -19.01
CA SER A 186 -12.57 -31.10 -18.83
C SER A 186 -13.06 -30.97 -17.39
N PRO A 187 -14.39 -30.87 -17.14
CA PRO A 187 -14.96 -30.95 -15.81
C PRO A 187 -14.63 -32.26 -15.03
N SER A 188 -14.25 -33.35 -15.74
CA SER A 188 -13.82 -34.61 -15.16
C SER A 188 -12.34 -34.68 -14.82
N ASP A 189 -11.53 -33.68 -15.27
CA ASP A 189 -10.10 -33.69 -15.03
C ASP A 189 -9.78 -33.37 -13.57
N LYS A 190 -8.74 -34.02 -13.04
CA LYS A 190 -8.18 -33.69 -11.75
C LYS A 190 -7.23 -32.52 -11.95
N VAL A 191 -7.52 -31.38 -11.28
CA VAL A 191 -6.75 -30.16 -11.40
C VAL A 191 -5.90 -29.94 -10.16
N LEU A 192 -4.59 -29.76 -10.34
CA LEU A 192 -3.65 -29.31 -9.32
C LEU A 192 -3.28 -27.84 -9.60
N ALA A 193 -3.71 -26.95 -8.75
CA ALA A 193 -3.29 -25.55 -8.80
C ALA A 193 -2.02 -25.34 -7.97
N VAL A 194 -0.95 -24.85 -8.61
CA VAL A 194 0.33 -24.59 -7.96
C VAL A 194 0.63 -23.09 -7.98
N PHE A 195 0.90 -22.51 -6.81
CA PHE A 195 1.21 -21.09 -6.63
C PHE A 195 2.66 -20.95 -6.17
N PHE A 196 3.52 -20.51 -7.04
CA PHE A 196 4.97 -20.37 -6.77
C PHE A 196 5.33 -19.10 -5.99
N GLY A 197 4.38 -18.24 -5.70
CA GLY A 197 4.64 -16.93 -5.11
C GLY A 197 4.90 -15.85 -6.16
N SER A 198 5.30 -14.66 -5.71
CA SER A 198 5.48 -13.48 -6.54
C SER A 198 6.89 -12.88 -6.50
N ARG A 199 7.78 -13.46 -5.69
CA ARG A 199 9.17 -13.02 -5.52
C ARG A 199 10.13 -14.07 -6.02
N SER A 200 11.28 -13.63 -6.59
CA SER A 200 12.34 -14.55 -7.07
C SER A 200 12.85 -15.51 -6.00
N SER A 201 12.71 -15.16 -4.72
CA SER A 201 13.09 -16.03 -3.59
C SER A 201 12.01 -17.06 -3.22
N GLU A 202 10.84 -17.00 -3.83
CA GLU A 202 9.69 -17.90 -3.60
C GLU A 202 9.53 -18.92 -4.75
N ILE A 203 10.28 -18.71 -5.85
CA ILE A 203 10.35 -19.54 -7.05
C ILE A 203 11.67 -20.33 -7.03
#